data_439aae2cc9c450a054d0be2ffe546fcb
#
_entry.id   439aae2cc9c450a054d0be2ffe546fcb
#
_cell.length_a   1.000
_cell.length_b   1.000
_cell.length_c   1.000
_cell.angle_alpha   90.00
_cell.angle_beta   90.00
_cell.angle_gamma   90.00
#
_symmetry.space_group_name_H-M   'P 1'
#
loop_
_entity.id
_entity.type
_entity.pdbx_description
1 polymer ?
#
loop_
_entity_poly.entity_id
_entity_poly.type
_entity_poly.pdbx_seq_one_letter_code
_entity_poly.pdbx_strand_id
1 'polypeptide(L)'
;MKYVINEGQRALVFKEGKLVDYLKEGTYNNFGFFNKIFDVHECEGQLKSEKKLDILLKNEKLKEELDVIEVDEHELLLYYRDNKFSGAYYQGKYAFWKVLGENSFRKLDLTQLFKIDTK
;
A
#
# COMPACT_ATOMS: atom_id res chain seq x y z
N MET A 1 21.20 -11.29 -17.15
CA MET A 1 19.78 -11.38 -16.78
C MET A 1 19.24 -10.00 -16.45
N LYS A 2 18.05 -9.70 -16.89
CA LYS A 2 17.42 -8.40 -16.64
C LYS A 2 16.13 -8.57 -15.84
N TYR A 3 15.84 -7.59 -15.00
CA TYR A 3 14.57 -7.50 -14.30
C TYR A 3 13.70 -6.49 -15.02
N VAL A 4 12.48 -6.87 -15.36
CA VAL A 4 11.52 -5.99 -16.02
C VAL A 4 10.39 -5.68 -15.06
N ILE A 5 10.22 -4.39 -14.77
CA ILE A 5 9.10 -3.91 -13.97
C ILE A 5 8.13 -3.27 -14.95
N ASN A 6 6.97 -3.88 -15.11
CA ASN A 6 5.98 -3.44 -16.08
C ASN A 6 5.20 -2.23 -15.58
N GLU A 7 4.51 -1.57 -16.51
CA GLU A 7 3.56 -0.52 -16.15
C GLU A 7 2.55 -1.09 -15.16
N GLY A 8 2.25 -0.36 -14.11
CA GLY A 8 1.35 -0.84 -13.08
C GLY A 8 2.02 -1.66 -11.99
N GLN A 9 3.31 -1.88 -12.11
CA GLN A 9 4.07 -2.62 -11.12
C GLN A 9 5.12 -1.75 -10.44
N ARG A 10 5.52 -2.17 -9.25
CA ARG A 10 6.65 -1.57 -8.52
C ARG A 10 7.41 -2.68 -7.83
N ALA A 11 8.69 -2.51 -7.65
CA ALA A 11 9.51 -3.49 -6.95
C ALA A 11 10.10 -2.90 -5.69
N LEU A 12 9.91 -3.60 -4.59
CA LEU A 12 10.58 -3.32 -3.32
C LEU A 12 11.80 -4.22 -3.27
N VAL A 13 12.98 -3.64 -3.13
CA VAL A 13 14.23 -4.40 -3.15
C VAL A 13 14.76 -4.51 -1.73
N PHE A 14 14.93 -5.73 -1.26
CA PHE A 14 15.40 -6.01 0.09
C PHE A 14 16.79 -6.64 0.08
N LYS A 15 17.58 -6.28 1.05
CA LYS A 15 18.87 -6.91 1.31
C LYS A 15 18.96 -7.19 2.81
N GLU A 16 19.15 -8.45 3.15
CA GLU A 16 19.24 -8.87 4.55
C GLU A 16 18.04 -8.39 5.38
N GLY A 17 16.86 -8.49 4.77
CA GLY A 17 15.61 -8.11 5.42
C GLY A 17 15.30 -6.62 5.46
N LYS A 18 16.17 -5.78 4.92
CA LYS A 18 15.97 -4.33 4.91
C LYS A 18 15.61 -3.83 3.52
N LEU A 19 14.68 -2.87 3.46
CA LEU A 19 14.33 -2.22 2.21
C LEU A 19 15.47 -1.28 1.81
N VAL A 20 16.14 -1.60 0.71
CA VAL A 20 17.30 -0.83 0.23
C VAL A 20 17.01 -0.04 -1.04
N ASP A 21 15.96 -0.40 -1.78
CA ASP A 21 15.63 0.34 -2.98
C ASP A 21 14.15 0.15 -3.35
N TYR A 22 13.65 1.06 -4.17
CA TYR A 22 12.30 1.06 -4.67
C TYR A 22 12.33 1.38 -6.16
N LEU A 23 11.87 0.47 -7.00
CA LEU A 23 11.98 0.59 -8.45
C LEU A 23 10.63 0.78 -9.11
N LYS A 24 10.56 1.77 -9.98
CA LYS A 24 9.40 2.04 -10.82
C LYS A 24 9.53 1.21 -12.10
N GLU A 25 8.55 1.37 -13.01
CA GLU A 25 8.60 0.67 -14.29
C GLU A 25 9.92 0.91 -15.01
N GLY A 26 10.40 -0.11 -15.69
CA GLY A 26 11.66 -0.04 -16.42
C GLY A 26 12.33 -1.39 -16.50
N THR A 27 13.48 -1.39 -17.15
CA THR A 27 14.32 -2.58 -17.27
C THR A 27 15.58 -2.36 -16.47
N TYR A 28 15.87 -3.29 -15.58
CA TYR A 28 17.01 -3.21 -14.68
C TYR A 28 17.90 -4.42 -14.88
N ASN A 29 19.21 -4.15 -14.92
CA ASN A 29 20.15 -5.23 -15.04
C ASN A 29 20.47 -5.73 -13.63
N ASN A 30 20.69 -7.03 -13.48
CA ASN A 30 20.92 -7.63 -12.17
C ASN A 30 22.31 -7.38 -11.59
N PHE A 31 23.12 -6.63 -12.30
CA PHE A 31 24.51 -6.40 -11.93
C PHE A 31 24.64 -5.61 -10.64
N GLY A 32 23.90 -4.88 -10.17
CA GLY A 32 23.96 -4.18 -8.88
C GLY A 32 23.07 -4.80 -7.83
N PHE A 33 22.43 -5.95 -8.12
CA PHE A 33 21.41 -6.51 -7.25
C PHE A 33 21.78 -7.87 -6.68
N PHE A 34 23.09 -8.12 -6.57
CA PHE A 34 23.59 -9.36 -6.00
C PHE A 34 23.16 -9.49 -4.53
N ASN A 35 22.66 -10.65 -4.17
CA ASN A 35 22.14 -10.94 -2.82
C ASN A 35 20.94 -10.08 -2.40
N LYS A 36 20.19 -9.54 -3.37
CA LYS A 36 19.00 -8.76 -3.10
C LYS A 36 17.75 -9.51 -3.53
N ILE A 37 16.66 -9.25 -2.85
CA ILE A 37 15.37 -9.85 -3.15
C ILE A 37 14.47 -8.79 -3.74
N PHE A 38 13.86 -9.10 -4.89
CA PHE A 38 12.89 -8.22 -5.55
C PHE A 38 11.49 -8.68 -5.18
N ASP A 39 10.74 -7.82 -4.55
CA ASP A 39 9.35 -8.06 -4.21
C ASP A 39 8.49 -7.20 -5.11
N VAL A 40 7.91 -7.79 -6.15
CA VAL A 40 7.16 -7.07 -7.17
C VAL A 40 5.69 -7.01 -6.77
N HIS A 41 5.13 -5.82 -6.79
CA HIS A 41 3.74 -5.56 -6.42
C HIS A 41 2.97 -4.97 -7.59
N GLU A 42 1.74 -5.43 -7.75
CA GLU A 42 0.79 -4.75 -8.62
C GLU A 42 0.24 -3.54 -7.87
N CYS A 43 0.21 -2.38 -8.53
CA CYS A 43 -0.20 -1.12 -7.89
C CYS A 43 -1.71 -0.96 -7.90
N GLU A 44 -2.42 -1.93 -7.33
CA GLU A 44 -3.87 -1.92 -7.22
C GLU A 44 -4.28 -2.14 -5.78
N GLY A 45 -5.07 -1.22 -5.26
CA GLY A 45 -5.61 -1.35 -3.92
C GLY A 45 -4.58 -1.22 -2.82
N GLN A 46 -4.71 -2.04 -1.80
CA GLN A 46 -3.88 -1.97 -0.61
C GLN A 46 -2.49 -2.56 -0.85
N LEU A 47 -1.47 -1.88 -0.35
CA LEU A 47 -0.12 -2.45 -0.30
C LEU A 47 -0.10 -3.53 0.76
N LYS A 48 0.16 -4.76 0.34
CA LYS A 48 0.27 -5.91 1.23
C LYS A 48 1.69 -6.43 1.22
N SER A 49 2.29 -6.56 2.41
CA SER A 49 3.64 -7.06 2.54
C SER A 49 3.80 -7.77 3.88
N GLU A 50 4.73 -8.71 3.94
CA GLU A 50 5.09 -9.37 5.18
C GLU A 50 5.86 -8.44 6.11
N LYS A 51 6.47 -7.39 5.57
CA LYS A 51 7.18 -6.40 6.37
C LYS A 51 6.21 -5.41 6.98
N LYS A 52 6.55 -4.90 8.14
CA LYS A 52 5.71 -3.89 8.81
C LYS A 52 5.63 -2.63 7.98
N LEU A 53 4.44 -2.08 7.87
CA LEU A 53 4.19 -0.89 7.08
C LEU A 53 5.06 0.29 7.52
N ASP A 54 5.24 0.48 8.82
CA ASP A 54 6.04 1.59 9.33
C ASP A 54 7.49 1.53 8.87
N ILE A 55 8.02 0.33 8.69
CA ILE A 55 9.38 0.14 8.18
C ILE A 55 9.42 0.52 6.69
N LEU A 56 8.43 0.09 5.93
CA LEU A 56 8.36 0.40 4.50
C LEU A 56 8.20 1.89 4.24
N LEU A 57 7.42 2.57 5.08
CA LEU A 57 7.15 4.00 4.91
C LEU A 57 8.32 4.91 5.21
N LYS A 58 9.43 4.36 5.70
CA LYS A 58 10.67 5.12 5.83
C LYS A 58 11.30 5.42 4.47
N ASN A 59 10.95 4.67 3.45
CA ASN A 59 11.42 4.94 2.09
C ASN A 59 10.55 6.05 1.49
N GLU A 60 11.17 7.20 1.23
CA GLU A 60 10.46 8.38 0.74
C GLU A 60 9.81 8.15 -0.63
N LYS A 61 10.51 7.45 -1.51
CA LYS A 61 9.99 7.18 -2.86
C LYS A 61 8.73 6.32 -2.82
N LEU A 62 8.73 5.31 -1.96
CA LEU A 62 7.57 4.45 -1.79
C LEU A 62 6.42 5.23 -1.16
N LYS A 63 6.73 5.98 -0.11
CA LYS A 63 5.72 6.75 0.63
C LYS A 63 4.98 7.73 -0.26
N GLU A 64 5.68 8.36 -1.19
CA GLU A 64 5.08 9.31 -2.12
C GLU A 64 4.02 8.69 -3.03
N GLU A 65 4.07 7.38 -3.22
CA GLU A 65 3.14 6.68 -4.11
C GLU A 65 1.98 6.03 -3.38
N LEU A 66 1.83 6.29 -2.08
CA LEU A 66 0.82 5.66 -1.24
C LEU A 66 -0.04 6.70 -0.52
N ASP A 67 -1.32 6.38 -0.41
CA ASP A 67 -2.22 7.05 0.53
C ASP A 67 -2.21 6.24 1.82
N VAL A 68 -1.77 6.85 2.92
CA VAL A 68 -1.68 6.18 4.22
C VAL A 68 -2.83 6.63 5.09
N ILE A 69 -3.63 5.69 5.57
CA ILE A 69 -4.83 5.96 6.35
C ILE A 69 -4.76 5.20 7.67
N GLU A 70 -5.01 5.90 8.77
CA GLU A 70 -5.17 5.28 10.08
C GLU A 70 -6.64 5.22 10.42
N VAL A 71 -7.08 4.05 10.88
CA VAL A 71 -8.48 3.82 11.27
C VAL A 71 -8.49 3.54 12.76
N ASP A 72 -9.28 4.35 13.48
CA ASP A 72 -9.36 4.28 14.94
C ASP A 72 -10.30 3.16 15.40
N GLU A 73 -10.27 2.93 16.71
CA GLU A 73 -10.99 1.82 17.34
C GLU A 73 -12.47 1.76 17.01
N HIS A 74 -13.14 2.89 16.89
CA HIS A 74 -14.58 2.94 16.66
C HIS A 74 -14.95 3.37 15.26
N GLU A 75 -14.02 3.20 14.32
CA GLU A 75 -14.24 3.60 12.95
C GLU A 75 -14.22 2.40 12.00
N LEU A 76 -14.90 2.57 10.88
CA LEU A 76 -14.83 1.65 9.75
C LEU A 76 -14.45 2.46 8.53
N LEU A 77 -13.40 2.06 7.86
CA LEU A 77 -12.96 2.71 6.63
C LEU A 77 -13.59 2.02 5.43
N LEU A 78 -14.25 2.80 4.59
CA LEU A 78 -14.72 2.34 3.29
C LEU A 78 -13.77 2.87 2.22
N TYR A 79 -13.24 1.98 1.44
CA TYR A 79 -12.27 2.31 0.40
C TYR A 79 -12.87 2.14 -0.98
N TYR A 80 -12.68 3.16 -1.82
CA TYR A 80 -13.14 3.18 -3.20
C TYR A 80 -11.96 3.40 -4.12
N ARG A 81 -11.91 2.64 -5.19
CA ARG A 81 -10.89 2.79 -6.24
C ARG A 81 -11.62 3.10 -7.55
N ASP A 82 -11.28 4.24 -8.17
CA ASP A 82 -11.92 4.70 -9.41
C ASP A 82 -13.44 4.70 -9.28
N ASN A 83 -13.94 5.21 -8.16
CA ASN A 83 -15.36 5.33 -7.83
C ASN A 83 -16.07 3.99 -7.61
N LYS A 84 -15.33 2.90 -7.45
CA LYS A 84 -15.92 1.59 -7.16
C LYS A 84 -15.54 1.16 -5.75
N PHE A 85 -16.52 0.66 -5.00
CA PHE A 85 -16.27 0.14 -3.68
C PHE A 85 -15.29 -1.03 -3.76
N SER A 86 -14.19 -0.93 -3.01
CA SER A 86 -13.09 -1.88 -3.10
C SER A 86 -12.76 -2.57 -1.79
N GLY A 87 -13.28 -2.10 -0.68
CA GLY A 87 -13.05 -2.80 0.58
C GLY A 87 -13.48 -2.01 1.80
N ALA A 88 -13.56 -2.71 2.92
CA ALA A 88 -13.88 -2.13 4.22
C ALA A 88 -12.83 -2.61 5.22
N TYR A 89 -12.37 -1.71 6.09
CA TYR A 89 -11.26 -1.97 6.98
C TYR A 89 -11.56 -1.48 8.39
N TYR A 90 -11.31 -2.33 9.36
CA TYR A 90 -11.44 -1.98 10.77
C TYR A 90 -10.17 -1.30 11.28
N GLN A 91 -10.07 -1.12 12.58
CA GLN A 91 -8.94 -0.47 13.21
C GLN A 91 -7.59 -0.96 12.64
N GLY A 92 -6.71 -0.02 12.35
CA GLY A 92 -5.37 -0.32 11.87
C GLY A 92 -4.81 0.79 11.01
N LYS A 93 -3.63 0.55 10.49
CA LYS A 93 -2.96 1.48 9.59
C LYS A 93 -2.79 0.81 8.24
N TYR A 94 -3.22 1.48 7.20
CA TYR A 94 -3.25 0.92 5.85
C TYR A 94 -2.61 1.87 4.86
N ALA A 95 -2.05 1.31 3.81
CA ALA A 95 -1.52 2.09 2.70
C ALA A 95 -2.12 1.57 1.40
N PHE A 96 -2.52 2.48 0.54
CA PHE A 96 -3.15 2.16 -0.73
C PHE A 96 -2.38 2.82 -1.85
N TRP A 97 -2.13 2.08 -2.93
CA TRP A 97 -1.44 2.61 -4.10
C TRP A 97 -2.28 3.71 -4.73
N LYS A 98 -1.69 4.91 -4.88
CA LYS A 98 -2.39 6.02 -5.54
C LYS A 98 -1.92 6.25 -6.97
N VAL A 99 -0.99 5.45 -7.44
CA VAL A 99 -0.54 5.50 -8.83
C VAL A 99 -1.52 4.72 -9.70
N LEU A 100 -1.75 5.20 -10.91
CA LEU A 100 -2.59 4.57 -11.92
C LEU A 100 -4.08 4.43 -11.56
N GLY A 101 -4.55 5.24 -10.64
CA GLY A 101 -5.96 5.25 -10.27
C GLY A 101 -6.23 6.28 -9.20
N GLU A 102 -7.50 6.49 -8.91
CA GLU A 102 -7.94 7.42 -7.87
C GLU A 102 -8.48 6.67 -6.67
N ASN A 103 -7.94 7.01 -5.50
CA ASN A 103 -8.46 6.48 -4.24
C ASN A 103 -9.41 7.49 -3.62
N SER A 104 -10.50 7.00 -3.04
CA SER A 104 -11.32 7.81 -2.16
C SER A 104 -11.68 7.00 -0.94
N PHE A 105 -11.90 7.70 0.17
CA PHE A 105 -12.07 7.07 1.47
C PHE A 105 -13.23 7.70 2.20
N ARG A 106 -13.96 6.89 2.93
CA ARG A 106 -15.01 7.35 3.80
C ARG A 106 -14.92 6.61 5.12
N LYS A 107 -14.93 7.36 6.22
CA LYS A 107 -14.91 6.76 7.55
C LYS A 107 -16.30 6.84 8.16
N LEU A 108 -16.75 5.72 8.70
CA LEU A 108 -18.01 5.63 9.45
C LEU A 108 -17.69 5.53 10.92
N ASP A 109 -18.44 6.28 11.72
CA ASP A 109 -18.32 6.21 13.17
C ASP A 109 -19.26 5.11 13.68
N LEU A 110 -18.68 4.02 14.12
CA LEU A 110 -19.46 2.86 14.57
C LEU A 110 -20.25 3.14 15.85
N THR A 111 -19.80 4.07 16.67
CA THR A 111 -20.54 4.45 17.87
C THR A 111 -21.84 5.16 17.52
N GLN A 112 -21.85 5.94 16.45
CA GLN A 112 -23.04 6.59 15.97
C GLN A 112 -24.08 5.59 15.47
N LEU A 113 -23.62 4.55 14.77
CA LEU A 113 -24.52 3.51 14.28
C LEU A 113 -25.18 2.76 15.42
N PHE A 114 -24.41 2.42 16.46
CA PHE A 114 -24.93 1.71 17.60
C PHE A 114 -25.92 2.55 18.41
N LYS A 115 -25.70 3.85 18.53
CA LYS A 115 -26.62 4.76 19.20
C LYS A 115 -27.98 4.80 18.51
N ILE A 116 -28.00 4.77 17.21
CA ILE A 116 -29.24 4.77 16.45
C ILE A 116 -30.04 3.52 16.73
N ASP A 117 -29.38 2.38 16.85
CA ASP A 117 -30.03 1.09 17.04
C ASP A 117 -30.55 0.85 18.47
N THR A 118 -30.08 1.61 19.43
CA THR A 118 -30.44 1.39 20.83
C THR A 118 -31.73 2.09 21.28
N LYS A 119 -32.37 2.76 20.42
CA LYS A 119 -33.63 3.43 20.77
C LYS A 119 -34.84 2.54 20.82
#